data_fc3d27391514c9bbc85661c25cf4559c
#
_entry.id   fc3d27391514c9bbc85661c25cf4559c
#
_cell.length_a   1.000
_cell.length_b   1.000
_cell.length_c   1.000
_cell.angle_alpha   90.00
_cell.angle_beta   90.00
_cell.angle_gamma   90.00
#
_symmetry.space_group_name_H-M   'P 1'
#
loop_
_entity.id
_entity.type
_entity.pdbx_description
1 polymer ?
#
loop_
_entity_poly.entity_id
_entity_poly.type
_entity_poly.pdbx_seq_one_letter_code
_entity_poly.pdbx_strand_id
1 'polypeptide(L)'
;MNKTELIAKVQENIDIEVSKKDLTTIFDGIIETIKTNVASGEKIALAGFGTFEAVERAARECKNPQTGEPVHVEASKAPKFKAGKAFKDAVNA
;
A
#
# COMPACT_ATOMS: atom_id res chain seq x y z
N MET A 1 -8.42 -3.27 13.46
CA MET A 1 -9.42 -3.58 12.41
C MET A 1 -8.79 -4.45 11.34
N ASN A 2 -9.43 -5.53 10.97
CA ASN A 2 -8.95 -6.41 9.91
C ASN A 2 -9.75 -6.19 8.62
N LYS A 3 -9.45 -6.97 7.57
CA LYS A 3 -10.12 -6.85 6.27
C LYS A 3 -11.64 -7.06 6.38
N THR A 4 -12.08 -8.06 7.12
CA THR A 4 -13.50 -8.36 7.29
C THR A 4 -14.24 -7.21 7.96
N GLU A 5 -13.66 -6.64 9.01
CA GLU A 5 -14.23 -5.49 9.72
C GLU A 5 -14.25 -4.25 8.84
N LEU A 6 -13.19 -4.03 8.06
CA LEU A 6 -13.11 -2.91 7.13
C LEU A 6 -14.23 -3.00 6.08
N ILE A 7 -14.43 -4.18 5.50
CA ILE A 7 -15.48 -4.40 4.50
C ILE A 7 -16.86 -4.15 5.09
N ALA A 8 -17.12 -4.59 6.32
CA ALA A 8 -18.38 -4.33 7.01
C ALA A 8 -18.61 -2.83 7.20
N LYS A 9 -17.57 -2.08 7.55
CA LYS A 9 -17.65 -0.63 7.70
C LYS A 9 -17.93 0.07 6.39
N VAL A 10 -17.29 -0.38 5.31
CA VAL A 10 -17.53 0.17 3.97
C VAL A 10 -18.99 -0.06 3.56
N GLN A 11 -19.51 -1.26 3.81
CA GLN A 11 -20.90 -1.59 3.49
C GLN A 11 -21.88 -0.64 4.19
N GLU A 12 -21.60 -0.26 5.44
CA GLU A 12 -22.42 0.70 6.19
C GLU A 12 -22.33 2.12 5.64
N ASN A 13 -21.19 2.50 5.07
CA ASN A 13 -20.90 3.88 4.70
C ASN A 13 -21.22 4.23 3.24
N ILE A 14 -21.57 3.25 2.42
CA ILE A 14 -21.90 3.48 1.01
C ILE A 14 -23.42 3.43 0.81
N ASP A 15 -23.90 4.20 -0.16
CA ASP A 15 -25.34 4.35 -0.43
C ASP A 15 -25.89 3.35 -1.46
N ILE A 16 -25.18 2.24 -1.65
CA ILE A 16 -25.61 1.19 -2.55
C ILE A 16 -25.72 -0.12 -1.80
N GLU A 17 -26.66 -0.97 -2.22
CA GLU A 17 -26.78 -2.30 -1.65
C GLU A 17 -25.80 -3.24 -2.34
N VAL A 18 -24.85 -3.75 -1.60
CA VAL A 18 -23.83 -4.70 -2.06
C VAL A 18 -23.68 -5.76 -0.99
N SER A 19 -23.71 -7.02 -1.36
CA SER A 19 -23.44 -8.10 -0.41
C SER A 19 -21.99 -8.04 0.06
N LYS A 20 -21.71 -8.57 1.24
CA LYS A 20 -20.34 -8.66 1.77
C LYS A 20 -19.45 -9.47 0.83
N LYS A 21 -20.01 -10.51 0.21
CA LYS A 21 -19.28 -11.34 -0.76
C LYS A 21 -18.84 -10.53 -1.98
N ASP A 22 -19.76 -9.78 -2.57
CA ASP A 22 -19.47 -8.97 -3.75
C ASP A 22 -18.50 -7.85 -3.41
N LEU A 23 -18.70 -7.20 -2.26
CA LEU A 23 -17.81 -6.15 -1.79
C LEU A 23 -16.41 -6.67 -1.52
N THR A 24 -16.28 -7.86 -0.96
CA THR A 24 -14.98 -8.52 -0.77
C THR A 24 -14.30 -8.78 -2.10
N THR A 25 -15.04 -9.26 -3.10
CA THR A 25 -14.50 -9.50 -4.44
C THR A 25 -14.00 -8.21 -5.07
N ILE A 26 -14.77 -7.13 -4.96
CA ILE A 26 -14.38 -5.81 -5.47
C ILE A 26 -13.12 -5.30 -4.74
N PHE A 27 -13.11 -5.41 -3.43
CA PHE A 27 -11.97 -4.97 -2.62
C PHE A 27 -10.70 -5.74 -2.98
N ASP A 28 -10.78 -7.05 -3.08
CA ASP A 28 -9.64 -7.88 -3.46
C ASP A 28 -9.14 -7.54 -4.86
N GLY A 29 -10.05 -7.25 -5.78
CA GLY A 29 -9.70 -6.82 -7.14
C GLY A 29 -8.95 -5.49 -7.13
N ILE A 30 -9.36 -4.54 -6.32
CA ILE A 30 -8.68 -3.26 -6.17
C ILE A 30 -7.26 -3.46 -5.63
N ILE A 31 -7.11 -4.25 -4.58
CA ILE A 31 -5.80 -4.51 -3.97
C ILE A 31 -4.86 -5.22 -4.94
N GLU A 32 -5.35 -6.25 -5.63
CA GLU A 32 -4.54 -6.97 -6.63
C GLU A 32 -4.13 -6.08 -7.79
N THR A 33 -5.02 -5.21 -8.25
CA THR A 33 -4.70 -4.26 -9.33
C THR A 33 -3.63 -3.27 -8.87
N ILE A 34 -3.71 -2.77 -7.65
CA ILE A 34 -2.69 -1.88 -7.09
C ILE A 34 -1.35 -2.60 -7.02
N LYS A 35 -1.30 -3.81 -6.48
CA LYS A 35 -0.07 -4.60 -6.39
C LYS A 35 0.57 -4.82 -7.75
N THR A 36 -0.22 -5.26 -8.72
CA THR A 36 0.28 -5.60 -10.07
C THR A 36 0.85 -4.37 -10.77
N ASN A 37 0.14 -3.25 -10.73
CA ASN A 37 0.58 -2.04 -11.41
C ASN A 37 1.77 -1.38 -10.72
N VAL A 38 1.81 -1.36 -9.40
CA VAL A 38 2.97 -0.85 -8.66
C VAL A 38 4.19 -1.73 -8.92
N ALA A 39 4.01 -3.06 -8.97
CA ALA A 39 5.09 -4.00 -9.28
C ALA A 39 5.68 -3.76 -10.67
N SER A 40 4.85 -3.32 -11.63
CA SER A 40 5.32 -3.00 -12.99
C SER A 40 5.96 -1.62 -13.12
N GLY A 41 6.00 -0.85 -12.05
CA GLY A 41 6.63 0.48 -12.00
C GLY A 41 5.69 1.64 -12.18
N GLU A 42 4.39 1.41 -12.23
CA GLU A 42 3.41 2.49 -12.33
C GLU A 42 3.11 3.11 -10.98
N LYS A 43 2.82 4.41 -11.00
CA LYS A 43 2.29 5.11 -9.83
C LYS A 43 0.77 5.11 -9.89
N ILE A 44 0.15 4.91 -8.74
CA ILE A 44 -1.29 5.01 -8.61
C ILE A 44 -1.62 6.15 -7.66
N ALA A 45 -2.10 7.26 -8.23
CA ALA A 45 -2.49 8.43 -7.45
C ALA A 45 -4.00 8.39 -7.20
N LEU A 46 -4.39 8.38 -5.94
CA LEU A 46 -5.79 8.42 -5.52
C LEU A 46 -6.08 9.78 -4.91
N ALA A 47 -6.86 10.59 -5.61
CA ALA A 47 -7.19 11.94 -5.17
C ALA A 47 -7.86 11.90 -3.78
N GLY A 48 -7.38 12.74 -2.88
CA GLY A 48 -7.91 12.83 -1.52
C GLY A 48 -7.42 11.73 -0.57
N PHE A 49 -6.56 10.83 -1.04
CA PHE A 49 -6.04 9.74 -0.21
C PHE A 49 -4.51 9.69 -0.22
N GLY A 50 -3.92 9.40 -1.35
CA GLY A 50 -2.48 9.30 -1.45
C GLY A 50 -2.03 8.62 -2.73
N THR A 51 -0.74 8.34 -2.80
CA THR A 51 -0.11 7.74 -3.97
C THR A 51 0.65 6.49 -3.60
N PHE A 52 0.41 5.41 -4.33
CA PHE A 52 1.19 4.18 -4.24
C PHE A 52 2.24 4.16 -5.34
N GLU A 53 3.48 3.86 -4.98
CA GLU A 53 4.58 3.79 -5.93
C GLU A 53 5.61 2.75 -5.50
N ALA A 54 6.44 2.31 -6.45
CA ALA A 54 7.59 1.48 -6.15
C ALA A 54 8.81 2.39 -6.09
N VAL A 55 9.64 2.21 -5.07
CA VAL A 55 10.93 2.89 -4.95
C VAL A 55 12.03 1.88 -5.15
N GLU A 56 13.08 2.27 -5.88
CA GLU A 56 14.25 1.44 -6.06
C GLU A 56 15.26 1.75 -4.98
N ARG A 57 15.79 0.69 -4.39
CA ARG A 57 16.90 0.77 -3.45
C ARG A 57 18.12 0.19 -4.14
N ALA A 58 19.15 1.02 -4.29
CA ALA A 58 20.40 0.58 -4.89
C ALA A 58 21.08 -0.49 -4.03
N ALA A 59 21.85 -1.36 -4.67
CA ALA A 59 22.70 -2.29 -3.95
C ALA A 59 23.69 -1.50 -3.07
N ARG A 60 23.96 -2.01 -1.89
CA ARG A 60 24.86 -1.35 -0.94
C ARG A 60 25.63 -2.37 -0.13
N GLU A 61 26.75 -1.92 0.42
CA GLU A 61 27.54 -2.70 1.36
C GLU A 61 27.26 -2.20 2.76
N CYS A 62 27.02 -3.13 3.67
CA CYS A 62 26.83 -2.84 5.09
C CYS A 62 27.76 -3.72 5.90
N LYS A 63 28.05 -3.31 7.14
CA LYS A 63 28.77 -4.16 8.09
C LYS A 63 27.77 -4.82 9.02
N ASN A 64 27.98 -6.12 9.28
CA ASN A 64 27.22 -6.81 10.31
C ASN A 64 27.60 -6.23 11.68
N PRO A 65 26.64 -5.67 12.45
CA PRO A 65 26.97 -5.03 13.72
C PRO A 65 27.48 -6.02 14.78
N GLN A 66 27.25 -7.33 14.62
CA GLN A 66 27.71 -8.33 15.56
C GLN A 66 29.09 -8.87 15.24
N THR A 67 29.42 -9.05 13.96
CA THR A 67 30.68 -9.66 13.54
C THR A 67 31.62 -8.66 12.87
N GLY A 68 31.14 -7.51 12.44
CA GLY A 68 31.90 -6.53 11.69
C GLY A 68 32.21 -6.92 10.26
N GLU A 69 31.70 -8.07 9.80
CA GLU A 69 31.91 -8.54 8.44
C GLU A 69 31.06 -7.74 7.44
N PRO A 70 31.59 -7.50 6.22
CA PRO A 70 30.82 -6.83 5.18
C PRO A 70 29.68 -7.72 4.71
N VAL A 71 28.49 -7.10 4.55
CA VAL A 71 27.29 -7.76 4.02
C VAL A 71 26.87 -7.01 2.78
N HIS A 72 26.71 -7.74 1.68
CA HIS A 72 26.20 -7.17 0.43
C HIS A 72 24.67 -7.19 0.45
N VAL A 73 24.04 -6.02 0.27
CA VAL A 73 22.60 -5.89 0.14
C VAL A 73 22.28 -5.67 -1.33
N GLU A 74 21.56 -6.60 -1.93
CA GLU A 74 21.16 -6.53 -3.33
C GLU A 74 20.22 -5.33 -3.58
N ALA A 75 20.27 -4.81 -4.81
CA ALA A 75 19.30 -3.83 -5.28
C ALA A 75 17.89 -4.45 -5.21
N SER A 76 16.94 -3.68 -4.74
CA SER A 76 15.57 -4.16 -4.58
C SER A 76 14.57 -3.05 -4.86
N LYS A 77 13.31 -3.44 -5.07
CA LYS A 77 12.19 -2.51 -5.17
C LYS A 77 11.31 -2.67 -3.92
N ALA A 78 10.83 -1.58 -3.39
CA ALA A 78 9.95 -1.58 -2.24
C ALA A 78 8.69 -0.77 -2.54
N PRO A 79 7.51 -1.25 -2.13
CA PRO A 79 6.30 -0.44 -2.25
C PRO A 79 6.34 0.71 -1.25
N LYS A 80 5.85 1.88 -1.68
CA LYS A 80 5.77 3.06 -0.84
C LYS A 80 4.42 3.72 -1.01
N PHE A 81 3.84 4.16 0.09
CA PHE A 81 2.61 4.94 0.10
C PHE A 81 2.92 6.34 0.63
N LYS A 82 2.57 7.35 -0.19
CA LYS A 82 2.64 8.76 0.23
C LYS A 82 1.22 9.24 0.51
N ALA A 83 0.94 9.55 1.78
CA ALA A 83 -0.36 10.11 2.14
C ALA A 83 -0.56 11.48 1.48
N GLY A 84 -1.74 11.69 0.92
CA GLY A 84 -2.13 12.98 0.38
C GLY A 84 -2.45 13.98 1.48
N LYS A 85 -2.52 15.26 1.11
CA LYS A 85 -2.79 16.32 2.08
C LYS A 85 -4.11 16.10 2.82
N ALA A 86 -5.16 15.73 2.11
CA ALA A 86 -6.47 15.49 2.73
C ALA A 86 -6.42 14.39 3.78
N PHE A 87 -5.67 13.32 3.52
CA PHE A 87 -5.50 12.25 4.48
C PHE A 87 -4.70 12.70 5.70
N LYS A 88 -3.60 13.42 5.48
CA LYS A 88 -2.79 13.97 6.57
C LYS A 88 -3.61 14.91 7.45
N ASP A 89 -4.40 15.77 6.82
CA ASP A 89 -5.26 16.70 7.55
C ASP A 89 -6.32 15.97 8.38
N ALA A 90 -6.91 14.91 7.84
CA ALA A 90 -7.87 14.10 8.56
C ALA A 90 -7.28 13.44 9.81
N VAL A 91 -6.03 12.98 9.72
CA VAL A 91 -5.34 12.35 10.85
C VAL A 91 -4.94 13.38 11.91
N ASN A 92 -4.68 14.62 11.52
CA ASN A 92 -4.26 15.70 12.41
C ASN A 92 -5.39 16.64 12.83
N ALA A 93 -6.61 16.27 12.52
CA ALA A 93 -7.78 17.06 12.86
C ALA A 93 -8.10 17.03 14.36
#